data_878e4fd7e8d6c67255fa5801a677538b
#
_entry.id   878e4fd7e8d6c67255fa5801a677538b
#
_cell.length_a   1.000
_cell.length_b   1.000
_cell.length_c   1.000
_cell.angle_alpha   90.00
_cell.angle_beta   90.00
_cell.angle_gamma   90.00
#
_symmetry.space_group_name_H-M   'P 1'
#
loop_
_entity.id
_entity.type
_entity.pdbx_description
1 polymer ?
#
loop_
_entity_poly.entity_id
_entity_poly.type
_entity_poly.pdbx_seq_one_letter_code
_entity_poly.pdbx_strand_id
1 'polypeptide(L)'
;MVVIAIDGLRWQEVFEGARRDSLMPFLWEMGRKKGCMIGNRNRKSKMEVANGIWKSYAGYSEMLCGVTDDEHIFDNRKQYNPNRSVLELAEACSEYKDRVNAVASWDVIPYILNYRRSELPVDFRSPHRVSKQVRNDSVTLNRALKTLKEKHPKLLFVEFCETDYYGHHGKWKEY
;
A
#
# COMPACT_ATOMS: atom_id res chain seq x y z
N MET A 1 -6.95 12.57 -4.61
CA MET A 1 -5.78 11.74 -4.95
C MET A 1 -6.01 10.33 -4.44
N VAL A 2 -5.61 9.31 -5.21
CA VAL A 2 -5.61 7.91 -4.74
C VAL A 2 -4.17 7.40 -4.80
N VAL A 3 -3.70 6.82 -3.71
CA VAL A 3 -2.40 6.14 -3.61
C VAL A 3 -2.69 4.66 -3.43
N ILE A 4 -2.16 3.83 -4.31
CA ILE A 4 -2.36 2.38 -4.28
C ILE A 4 -1.00 1.71 -4.06
N ALA A 5 -0.92 0.85 -3.05
CA ALA A 5 0.21 -0.01 -2.78
C ALA A 5 -0.21 -1.48 -2.98
N ILE A 6 0.66 -2.27 -3.57
CA ILE A 6 0.47 -3.71 -3.75
C ILE A 6 1.69 -4.38 -3.13
N ASP A 7 1.50 -4.98 -1.94
CA ASP A 7 2.58 -5.65 -1.22
C ASP A 7 3.05 -6.89 -1.97
N GLY A 8 4.35 -7.13 -1.98
CA GLY A 8 4.97 -8.26 -2.66
C GLY A 8 5.00 -8.20 -4.19
N LEU A 9 4.43 -7.17 -4.84
CA LEU A 9 4.48 -7.01 -6.29
C LEU A 9 5.91 -6.75 -6.77
N ARG A 10 6.47 -7.67 -7.53
CA ARG A 10 7.84 -7.55 -8.01
C ARG A 10 7.92 -6.61 -9.22
N TRP A 11 9.03 -5.90 -9.35
CA TRP A 11 9.27 -5.00 -10.48
C TRP A 11 9.25 -5.73 -11.85
N GLN A 12 9.58 -7.03 -11.86
CA GLN A 12 9.54 -7.86 -13.07
C GLN A 12 8.12 -7.97 -13.62
N GLU A 13 7.10 -8.18 -12.78
CA GLU A 13 5.71 -8.24 -13.22
C GLU A 13 5.28 -6.91 -13.82
N VAL A 14 5.70 -5.80 -13.23
CA VAL A 14 5.34 -4.46 -13.70
C VAL A 14 6.01 -4.11 -15.02
N PHE A 15 7.33 -4.35 -15.14
CA PHE A 15 8.11 -3.86 -16.29
C PHE A 15 8.35 -4.89 -17.39
N GLU A 16 8.29 -6.17 -17.07
CA GLU A 16 8.48 -7.27 -18.02
C GLU A 16 7.16 -8.00 -18.27
N GLY A 17 6.50 -8.51 -17.23
CA GLY A 17 5.26 -9.25 -17.32
C GLY A 17 4.07 -8.41 -17.79
N ALA A 18 3.95 -7.17 -17.32
CA ALA A 18 2.86 -6.28 -17.73
C ALA A 18 2.87 -6.01 -19.25
N ARG A 19 4.04 -5.95 -19.85
CA ARG A 19 4.22 -5.73 -21.30
C ARG A 19 4.20 -7.03 -22.07
N ARG A 20 5.08 -7.98 -21.72
CA ARG A 20 5.34 -9.20 -22.51
C ARG A 20 4.23 -10.22 -22.33
N ASP A 21 3.84 -10.45 -21.09
CA ASP A 21 2.94 -11.54 -20.72
C ASP A 21 1.49 -11.05 -20.49
N SER A 22 1.26 -9.74 -20.71
CA SER A 22 -0.05 -9.09 -20.55
C SER A 22 -0.66 -9.27 -19.14
N LEU A 23 0.17 -9.40 -18.11
CA LEU A 23 -0.30 -9.56 -16.73
C LEU A 23 -1.04 -8.33 -16.21
N MET A 24 -0.60 -7.13 -16.61
CA MET A 24 -1.17 -5.84 -16.18
C MET A 24 -1.35 -4.88 -17.36
N PRO A 25 -2.12 -5.24 -18.40
CA PRO A 25 -2.20 -4.46 -19.63
C PRO A 25 -2.72 -3.04 -19.39
N PHE A 26 -3.71 -2.87 -18.50
CA PHE A 26 -4.26 -1.57 -18.16
C PHE A 26 -3.24 -0.66 -17.46
N LEU A 27 -2.51 -1.19 -16.46
CA LEU A 27 -1.47 -0.44 -15.76
C LEU A 27 -0.37 0.01 -16.72
N TRP A 28 0.04 -0.89 -17.62
CA TRP A 28 1.04 -0.61 -18.64
C TRP A 28 0.58 0.50 -19.60
N GLU A 29 -0.65 0.42 -20.08
CA GLU A 29 -1.22 1.41 -20.99
C GLU A 29 -1.34 2.79 -20.31
N MET A 30 -1.85 2.83 -19.08
CA MET A 30 -1.98 4.05 -18.29
C MET A 30 -0.61 4.69 -18.03
N GLY A 31 0.38 3.90 -17.61
CA GLY A 31 1.73 4.40 -17.36
C GLY A 31 2.40 4.98 -18.60
N ARG A 32 2.18 4.38 -19.77
CA ARG A 32 2.76 4.86 -21.04
C ARG A 32 2.05 6.09 -21.63
N LYS A 33 0.72 6.12 -21.57
CA LYS A 33 -0.07 7.14 -22.27
C LYS A 33 -0.42 8.36 -21.41
N LYS A 34 -0.57 8.16 -20.08
CA LYS A 34 -1.14 9.18 -19.19
C LYS A 34 -0.33 9.40 -17.92
N GLY A 35 0.74 8.64 -17.72
CA GLY A 35 1.52 8.68 -16.50
C GLY A 35 3.01 8.56 -16.74
N CYS A 36 3.72 8.24 -15.67
CA CYS A 36 5.15 7.94 -15.66
C CYS A 36 5.39 6.62 -14.92
N MET A 37 6.30 5.80 -15.42
CA MET A 37 6.70 4.54 -14.78
C MET A 37 8.15 4.66 -14.31
N ILE A 38 8.35 4.59 -13.00
CA ILE A 38 9.66 4.71 -12.34
C ILE A 38 10.00 3.37 -11.67
N GLY A 39 11.30 3.05 -11.55
CA GLY A 39 11.77 1.83 -10.88
C GLY A 39 12.16 0.68 -11.82
N ASN A 40 12.21 0.91 -13.13
CA ASN A 40 12.70 -0.09 -14.06
C ASN A 40 14.23 -0.26 -13.97
N ARG A 41 14.67 -1.32 -13.29
CA ARG A 41 16.10 -1.61 -13.08
C ARG A 41 16.88 -1.80 -14.38
N ASN A 42 16.26 -2.35 -15.42
CA ASN A 42 16.87 -2.53 -16.74
C ASN A 42 17.16 -1.20 -17.46
N ARG A 43 16.51 -0.11 -17.02
CA ARG A 43 16.71 1.24 -17.55
C ARG A 43 17.45 2.16 -16.59
N LYS A 44 18.16 1.60 -15.60
CA LYS A 44 18.89 2.35 -14.56
C LYS A 44 18.00 3.29 -13.74
N SER A 45 16.68 3.10 -13.80
CA SER A 45 15.73 3.82 -12.97
C SER A 45 15.54 3.02 -11.68
N LYS A 46 16.17 3.47 -10.61
CA LYS A 46 16.06 2.82 -9.30
C LYS A 46 14.99 3.52 -8.46
N MET A 47 14.17 2.71 -7.80
CA MET A 47 13.32 3.12 -6.68
C MET A 47 13.53 2.05 -5.61
N GLU A 48 14.19 2.41 -4.54
CA GLU A 48 14.63 1.49 -3.49
C GLU A 48 14.33 2.12 -2.13
N VAL A 49 14.02 1.29 -1.14
CA VAL A 49 13.95 1.73 0.26
C VAL A 49 15.37 2.00 0.78
N ALA A 50 15.50 2.97 1.66
CA ALA A 50 16.77 3.32 2.28
C ALA A 50 16.99 2.63 3.65
N ASN A 51 15.90 2.07 4.27
CA ASN A 51 16.01 1.32 5.51
C ASN A 51 16.80 0.01 5.33
N GLY A 52 17.52 -0.41 6.38
CA GLY A 52 18.29 -1.66 6.42
C GLY A 52 17.48 -2.90 6.79
N ILE A 53 16.20 -2.75 7.11
CA ILE A 53 15.35 -3.82 7.64
C ILE A 53 14.72 -4.67 6.52
N TRP A 54 14.35 -4.06 5.41
CA TRP A 54 13.77 -4.70 4.21
C TRP A 54 12.55 -5.57 4.50
N LYS A 55 11.70 -5.11 5.41
CA LYS A 55 10.39 -5.71 5.71
C LYS A 55 9.27 -4.74 5.35
N SER A 56 8.08 -5.27 5.10
CA SER A 56 6.93 -4.46 4.65
C SER A 56 6.62 -3.31 5.60
N TYR A 57 6.62 -3.53 6.92
CA TYR A 57 6.37 -2.45 7.88
C TYR A 57 7.34 -1.29 7.69
N ALA A 58 8.65 -1.57 7.68
CA ALA A 58 9.69 -0.54 7.51
C ALA A 58 9.57 0.18 6.17
N GLY A 59 9.32 -0.57 5.09
CA GLY A 59 9.11 0.01 3.75
C GLY A 59 7.87 0.91 3.68
N TYR A 60 6.74 0.48 4.23
CA TYR A 60 5.54 1.33 4.30
C TYR A 60 5.75 2.56 5.19
N SER A 61 6.43 2.40 6.32
CA SER A 61 6.76 3.53 7.20
C SER A 61 7.62 4.55 6.46
N GLU A 62 8.69 4.12 5.80
CA GLU A 62 9.55 5.00 5.02
C GLU A 62 8.78 5.71 3.90
N MET A 63 7.98 4.96 3.12
CA MET A 63 7.17 5.51 2.02
C MET A 63 6.16 6.55 2.50
N LEU A 64 5.52 6.32 3.64
CA LEU A 64 4.43 7.16 4.13
C LEU A 64 4.88 8.26 5.10
N CYS A 65 6.04 8.10 5.75
CA CYS A 65 6.57 9.07 6.71
C CYS A 65 7.77 9.86 6.16
N GLY A 66 8.40 9.39 5.08
CA GLY A 66 9.54 10.05 4.46
C GLY A 66 10.86 9.95 5.26
N VAL A 67 10.92 9.04 6.24
CA VAL A 67 12.10 8.81 7.10
C VAL A 67 12.30 7.31 7.32
N THR A 68 13.56 6.89 7.44
CA THR A 68 13.92 5.56 7.95
C THR A 68 13.95 5.58 9.47
N ASP A 69 13.56 4.47 10.09
CA ASP A 69 13.54 4.32 11.54
C ASP A 69 13.85 2.87 11.94
N ASP A 70 15.06 2.43 11.63
CA ASP A 70 15.49 1.05 11.85
C ASP A 70 15.67 0.72 13.36
N GLU A 71 15.74 1.75 14.20
CA GLU A 71 15.84 1.60 15.64
C GLU A 71 14.51 1.18 16.29
N HIS A 72 13.39 1.76 15.86
CA HIS A 72 12.09 1.48 16.44
C HIS A 72 11.25 0.51 15.57
N ILE A 73 11.55 0.41 14.26
CA ILE A 73 10.78 -0.39 13.31
C ILE A 73 11.68 -1.44 12.67
N PHE A 74 11.71 -2.64 13.23
CA PHE A 74 12.61 -3.73 12.79
C PHE A 74 11.90 -5.02 12.44
N ASP A 75 10.56 -5.07 12.53
CA ASP A 75 9.75 -6.22 12.11
C ASP A 75 8.31 -5.82 11.73
N ASN A 76 7.50 -6.82 11.36
CA ASN A 76 6.11 -6.65 10.93
C ASN A 76 5.09 -6.77 12.08
N ARG A 77 5.50 -6.59 13.35
CA ARG A 77 4.56 -6.67 14.47
C ARG A 77 3.58 -5.51 14.50
N LYS A 78 2.44 -5.72 15.13
CA LYS A 78 1.43 -4.68 15.38
C LYS A 78 1.87 -3.74 16.50
N GLN A 79 2.72 -2.79 16.17
CA GLN A 79 3.15 -1.70 17.05
C GLN A 79 2.74 -0.36 16.42
N TYR A 80 2.44 0.64 17.21
CA TYR A 80 2.11 1.96 16.69
C TYR A 80 3.37 2.68 16.21
N ASN A 81 3.33 3.14 14.97
CA ASN A 81 4.42 3.89 14.36
C ASN A 81 4.68 5.18 15.14
N PRO A 82 5.91 5.42 15.63
CA PRO A 82 6.25 6.67 16.28
C PRO A 82 6.24 7.86 15.30
N ASN A 83 6.52 7.60 14.02
CA ASN A 83 6.64 8.61 12.99
C ASN A 83 5.25 9.02 12.44
N ARG A 84 5.13 10.27 12.03
CA ARG A 84 3.89 10.78 11.43
C ARG A 84 3.85 10.52 9.94
N SER A 85 2.78 9.90 9.47
CA SER A 85 2.56 9.68 8.05
C SER A 85 2.02 10.92 7.34
N VAL A 86 2.23 10.98 6.02
CA VAL A 86 1.65 12.02 5.17
C VAL A 86 0.12 12.06 5.25
N LEU A 87 -0.52 10.90 5.52
CA LEU A 87 -1.97 10.85 5.72
C LEU A 87 -2.38 11.56 7.02
N GLU A 88 -1.63 11.34 8.10
CA GLU A 88 -1.88 12.02 9.38
C GLU A 88 -1.66 13.53 9.26
N LEU A 89 -0.61 13.94 8.55
CA LEU A 89 -0.33 15.36 8.29
C LEU A 89 -1.43 15.99 7.43
N ALA A 90 -1.89 15.28 6.41
CA ALA A 90 -2.99 15.76 5.57
C ALA A 90 -4.29 15.91 6.39
N GLU A 91 -4.65 14.92 7.22
CA GLU A 91 -5.85 14.97 8.06
C GLU A 91 -5.80 16.15 9.06
N ALA A 92 -4.61 16.51 9.56
CA ALA A 92 -4.42 17.66 10.42
C ALA A 92 -4.57 19.02 9.67
N CYS A 93 -4.53 19.01 8.35
CA CYS A 93 -4.69 20.19 7.53
C CYS A 93 -6.18 20.49 7.31
N SER A 94 -6.62 21.72 7.57
CA SER A 94 -8.04 22.13 7.47
C SER A 94 -8.68 21.81 6.12
N GLU A 95 -7.90 21.89 5.04
CA GLU A 95 -8.38 21.57 3.69
C GLU A 95 -8.72 20.08 3.48
N TYR A 96 -8.02 19.17 4.17
CA TYR A 96 -8.16 17.71 4.03
C TYR A 96 -8.92 17.07 5.18
N LYS A 97 -9.19 17.83 6.24
CA LYS A 97 -9.87 17.32 7.45
C LYS A 97 -11.14 16.57 7.11
N ASP A 98 -11.32 15.41 7.73
CA ASP A 98 -12.44 14.47 7.51
C ASP A 98 -12.54 13.93 6.06
N ARG A 99 -11.49 14.15 5.24
CA ARG A 99 -11.44 13.75 3.84
C ARG A 99 -10.21 12.92 3.46
N VAL A 100 -9.52 12.37 4.48
CA VAL A 100 -8.46 11.38 4.31
C VAL A 100 -8.98 10.02 4.76
N ASN A 101 -8.84 8.99 3.93
CA ASN A 101 -9.28 7.64 4.24
C ASN A 101 -8.20 6.62 3.86
N ALA A 102 -8.21 5.47 4.55
CA ALA A 102 -7.38 4.33 4.19
C ALA A 102 -8.23 3.05 4.15
N VAL A 103 -7.92 2.18 3.19
CA VAL A 103 -8.56 0.86 3.03
C VAL A 103 -7.44 -0.15 2.79
N ALA A 104 -7.32 -1.17 3.64
CA ALA A 104 -6.17 -2.06 3.63
C ALA A 104 -6.56 -3.52 3.75
N SER A 105 -5.82 -4.39 3.07
CA SER A 105 -5.93 -5.84 3.20
C SER A 105 -5.16 -6.35 4.41
N TRP A 106 -3.98 -5.79 4.68
CA TRP A 106 -3.15 -6.21 5.79
C TRP A 106 -3.51 -5.49 7.09
N ASP A 107 -3.73 -6.25 8.15
CA ASP A 107 -4.21 -5.71 9.43
C ASP A 107 -3.12 -5.04 10.29
N VAL A 108 -1.92 -4.85 9.73
CA VAL A 108 -0.84 -4.05 10.32
C VAL A 108 -0.86 -2.60 9.81
N ILE A 109 -1.41 -2.32 8.64
CA ILE A 109 -1.50 -0.96 8.08
C ILE A 109 -2.09 0.07 9.07
N PRO A 110 -3.15 -0.24 9.84
CA PRO A 110 -3.65 0.70 10.86
C PRO A 110 -2.61 1.14 11.89
N TYR A 111 -1.69 0.23 12.22
CA TYR A 111 -0.59 0.52 13.16
C TYR A 111 0.50 1.35 12.51
N ILE A 112 0.82 1.10 11.24
CA ILE A 112 1.75 1.90 10.44
C ILE A 112 1.24 3.35 10.33
N LEU A 113 -0.06 3.53 10.09
CA LEU A 113 -0.70 4.85 10.03
C LEU A 113 -0.94 5.47 11.41
N ASN A 114 -0.65 4.74 12.48
CA ASN A 114 -0.96 5.11 13.86
C ASN A 114 -2.39 5.65 14.02
N TYR A 115 -3.38 4.85 13.59
CA TYR A 115 -4.79 5.27 13.51
C TYR A 115 -5.38 5.76 14.84
N ARG A 116 -4.75 5.42 15.98
CA ARG A 116 -5.14 5.96 17.29
C ARG A 116 -4.76 7.42 17.47
N ARG A 117 -3.54 7.79 17.06
CA ARG A 117 -3.06 9.17 17.15
C ARG A 117 -3.66 10.05 16.05
N SER A 118 -3.75 9.50 14.84
CA SER A 118 -4.20 10.22 13.66
C SER A 118 -5.72 10.36 13.56
N GLU A 119 -6.47 9.53 14.31
CA GLU A 119 -7.94 9.39 14.20
C GLU A 119 -8.43 9.07 12.77
N LEU A 120 -7.51 8.66 11.89
CA LEU A 120 -7.81 8.31 10.50
C LEU A 120 -8.80 7.14 10.42
N PRO A 121 -9.84 7.25 9.60
CA PRO A 121 -10.69 6.11 9.29
C PRO A 121 -9.95 5.10 8.43
N VAL A 122 -9.56 3.98 9.02
CA VAL A 122 -8.90 2.85 8.34
C VAL A 122 -9.85 1.66 8.28
N ASP A 123 -10.28 1.29 7.07
CA ASP A 123 -11.09 0.09 6.83
C ASP A 123 -10.19 -1.11 6.53
N PHE A 124 -10.07 -2.04 7.47
CA PHE A 124 -9.22 -3.24 7.36
C PHE A 124 -9.89 -4.52 7.86
N ARG A 125 -11.04 -4.42 8.52
CA ARG A 125 -11.70 -5.56 9.16
C ARG A 125 -12.65 -6.26 8.20
N SER A 126 -12.59 -7.60 8.15
CA SER A 126 -13.50 -8.43 7.37
C SER A 126 -13.47 -9.88 7.87
N PRO A 127 -14.57 -10.63 7.80
CA PRO A 127 -14.56 -12.08 7.98
C PRO A 127 -13.94 -12.80 6.76
N HIS A 128 -13.98 -12.20 5.58
CA HIS A 128 -13.43 -12.78 4.36
C HIS A 128 -11.92 -12.50 4.26
N ARG A 129 -11.12 -13.54 4.49
CA ARG A 129 -9.66 -13.44 4.63
C ARG A 129 -8.96 -14.62 3.97
N VAL A 130 -7.77 -14.37 3.42
CA VAL A 130 -6.85 -15.43 2.98
C VAL A 130 -5.99 -15.94 4.13
N SER A 131 -5.80 -15.12 5.18
CA SER A 131 -5.10 -15.52 6.41
C SER A 131 -5.66 -14.78 7.63
N LYS A 132 -5.10 -15.08 8.83
CA LYS A 132 -5.47 -14.36 10.05
C LYS A 132 -5.22 -12.84 9.97
N GLN A 133 -4.24 -12.42 9.16
CA GLN A 133 -3.80 -11.02 9.08
C GLN A 133 -4.19 -10.33 7.77
N VAL A 134 -4.51 -11.10 6.72
CA VAL A 134 -4.77 -10.56 5.38
C VAL A 134 -6.19 -10.88 4.96
N ARG A 135 -6.99 -9.84 4.70
CA ARG A 135 -8.31 -9.99 4.09
C ARG A 135 -8.19 -10.08 2.57
N ASN A 136 -9.22 -10.63 1.93
CA ASN A 136 -9.25 -10.73 0.47
C ASN A 136 -9.16 -9.35 -0.20
N ASP A 137 -8.30 -9.23 -1.20
CA ASP A 137 -8.09 -7.99 -1.96
C ASP A 137 -9.36 -7.56 -2.72
N SER A 138 -10.19 -8.50 -3.13
CA SER A 138 -11.51 -8.22 -3.71
C SER A 138 -12.43 -7.45 -2.74
N VAL A 139 -12.36 -7.76 -1.45
CA VAL A 139 -13.09 -7.02 -0.40
C VAL A 139 -12.51 -5.62 -0.24
N THR A 140 -11.19 -5.50 -0.24
CA THR A 140 -10.47 -4.21 -0.17
C THR A 140 -10.84 -3.33 -1.36
N LEU A 141 -10.83 -3.87 -2.58
CA LEU A 141 -11.25 -3.16 -3.78
C LEU A 141 -12.68 -2.63 -3.67
N ASN A 142 -13.62 -3.49 -3.31
CA ASN A 142 -15.03 -3.09 -3.17
C ASN A 142 -15.22 -2.00 -2.11
N ARG A 143 -14.50 -2.08 -0.99
CA ARG A 143 -14.52 -1.06 0.07
C ARG A 143 -13.90 0.25 -0.39
N ALA A 144 -12.78 0.21 -1.13
CA ALA A 144 -12.15 1.40 -1.71
C ALA A 144 -13.08 2.10 -2.70
N LEU A 145 -13.72 1.34 -3.62
CA LEU A 145 -14.71 1.87 -4.57
C LEU A 145 -15.92 2.48 -3.86
N LYS A 146 -16.42 1.82 -2.81
CA LYS A 146 -17.50 2.36 -1.98
C LYS A 146 -17.08 3.68 -1.30
N THR A 147 -15.89 3.71 -0.72
CA THR A 147 -15.35 4.92 -0.08
C THR A 147 -15.23 6.08 -1.08
N LEU A 148 -14.74 5.81 -2.29
CA LEU A 148 -14.66 6.82 -3.36
C LEU A 148 -16.04 7.38 -3.72
N LYS A 149 -17.05 6.51 -3.87
CA LYS A 149 -18.40 6.90 -4.28
C LYS A 149 -19.19 7.63 -3.21
N GLU A 150 -19.05 7.23 -1.94
CA GLU A 150 -19.88 7.73 -0.84
C GLU A 150 -19.24 8.86 -0.05
N LYS A 151 -17.90 8.81 0.14
CA LYS A 151 -17.18 9.79 0.98
C LYS A 151 -16.46 10.87 0.18
N HIS A 152 -16.22 10.65 -1.11
CA HIS A 152 -15.47 11.59 -1.97
C HIS A 152 -14.17 12.10 -1.32
N PRO A 153 -13.27 11.20 -0.85
CA PRO A 153 -12.08 11.63 -0.11
C PRO A 153 -11.16 12.48 -1.01
N LYS A 154 -10.47 13.47 -0.41
CA LYS A 154 -9.39 14.19 -1.08
C LYS A 154 -8.12 13.35 -1.19
N LEU A 155 -7.87 12.49 -0.19
CA LEU A 155 -6.77 11.52 -0.18
C LEU A 155 -7.30 10.16 0.25
N LEU A 156 -7.10 9.15 -0.59
CA LEU A 156 -7.40 7.76 -0.29
C LEU A 156 -6.13 6.93 -0.45
N PHE A 157 -5.73 6.22 0.59
CA PHE A 157 -4.71 5.19 0.56
C PHE A 157 -5.37 3.81 0.47
N VAL A 158 -4.95 3.00 -0.48
CA VAL A 158 -5.44 1.63 -0.66
C VAL A 158 -4.24 0.68 -0.66
N GLU A 159 -4.30 -0.37 0.15
CA GLU A 159 -3.26 -1.39 0.18
C GLU A 159 -3.86 -2.76 -0.10
N PHE A 160 -3.22 -3.50 -1.03
CA PHE A 160 -3.50 -4.88 -1.39
C PHE A 160 -2.36 -5.78 -0.92
N CYS A 161 -2.66 -7.00 -0.45
CA CYS A 161 -1.68 -7.86 0.20
C CYS A 161 -1.75 -9.35 -0.21
N GLU A 162 -2.69 -9.76 -1.06
CA GLU A 162 -2.76 -11.16 -1.52
C GLU A 162 -1.52 -11.55 -2.31
N THR A 163 -0.96 -10.63 -3.08
CA THR A 163 0.27 -10.85 -3.85
C THR A 163 1.43 -11.27 -2.93
N ASP A 164 1.66 -10.56 -1.84
CA ASP A 164 2.67 -10.93 -0.84
C ASP A 164 2.36 -12.26 -0.18
N TYR A 165 1.12 -12.44 0.25
CA TYR A 165 0.68 -13.69 0.87
C TYR A 165 0.90 -14.91 -0.03
N TYR A 166 0.48 -14.86 -1.29
CA TYR A 166 0.63 -15.98 -2.23
C TYR A 166 2.09 -16.17 -2.65
N GLY A 167 2.85 -15.10 -2.81
CA GLY A 167 4.29 -15.15 -3.06
C GLY A 167 5.06 -15.89 -1.96
N HIS A 168 4.79 -15.57 -0.69
CA HIS A 168 5.38 -16.26 0.46
C HIS A 168 5.01 -17.75 0.57
N HIS A 169 3.86 -18.14 0.03
CA HIS A 169 3.39 -19.53 0.05
C HIS A 169 3.71 -20.30 -1.25
N GLY A 170 4.45 -19.71 -2.19
CA GLY A 170 4.79 -20.33 -3.47
C GLY A 170 3.59 -20.62 -4.37
N LYS A 171 2.48 -19.93 -4.15
CA LYS A 171 1.22 -20.09 -4.91
C LYS A 171 1.19 -19.14 -6.10
N TRP A 172 2.07 -19.38 -7.06
CA TRP A 172 2.29 -18.49 -8.21
C TRP A 172 1.13 -18.38 -9.19
N LYS A 173 0.12 -19.25 -9.10
CA LYS A 173 -1.10 -19.11 -9.91
C LYS A 173 -2.07 -18.08 -9.35
N GLU A 174 -2.10 -17.97 -8.04
CA GLU A 174 -2.91 -17.02 -7.28
C GLU A 174 -2.22 -15.68 -7.10
N TYR A 175 -0.88 -15.68 -7.18
CA TYR A 175 -0.03 -14.48 -7.15
C TYR A 175 -0.33 -13.56 -8.34
#